data_357dd4fd75aeb96037aed3a9a4835cf9
#
_entry.id   357dd4fd75aeb96037aed3a9a4835cf9
#
_cell.length_a   1.000
_cell.length_b   1.000
_cell.length_c   1.000
_cell.angle_alpha   90.00
_cell.angle_beta   90.00
_cell.angle_gamma   90.00
#
_symmetry.space_group_name_H-M   'P 1'
#
loop_
_entity.id
_entity.type
_entity.pdbx_description
1 polymer ?
#
loop_
_entity_poly.entity_id
_entity_poly.type
_entity_poly.pdbx_seq_one_letter_code
_entity_poly.pdbx_strand_id
1 'polypeptide(L)'
;NFIKSLTPIFYGGGVILLILTLVIGSEVNGAQGWIRLGPLSFQPAELAKVGTVMMMGRKLENMDGKINDFKNFLILAFYAIIPAGLIVIQPDMGMTMVLFLIVLWVFFIGGLDKRIILGGLGALILAIVLVWNSGLIKPYQKGRITSFRNPEANSSEEGYHLRQSLIGIGSGGFFGVHESFNKNDGTGYASQYVPEVETDFIFAQIAQQWGTVGAMFLLGMYALLISRMIN
;
A
#
# COMPACT_ATOMS: atom_id res chain seq x y z
N ASN A 1 9.37 12.46 24.48
CA ASN A 1 9.36 11.22 25.30
C ASN A 1 8.00 10.47 25.33
N PHE A 2 6.86 11.17 25.24
CA PHE A 2 5.53 10.57 25.24
C PHE A 2 5.32 9.56 24.08
N ILE A 3 5.69 9.92 22.85
CA ILE A 3 5.59 9.03 21.68
C ILE A 3 6.43 7.76 21.88
N LYS A 4 7.62 7.89 22.45
CA LYS A 4 8.49 6.74 22.73
C LYS A 4 7.88 5.74 23.73
N SER A 5 7.17 6.24 24.74
CA SER A 5 6.50 5.36 25.71
C SER A 5 5.32 4.63 25.12
N LEU A 6 4.63 5.21 24.13
CA LEU A 6 3.49 4.60 23.45
C LEU A 6 3.89 3.57 22.37
N THR A 7 5.13 3.64 21.88
CA THR A 7 5.62 2.77 20.80
C THR A 7 5.36 1.27 21.02
N PRO A 8 5.66 0.67 22.20
CA PRO A 8 5.39 -0.75 22.43
C PRO A 8 3.89 -1.08 22.41
N ILE A 9 3.06 -0.13 22.84
CA ILE A 9 1.59 -0.29 22.86
C ILE A 9 1.05 -0.32 21.43
N PHE A 10 1.49 0.62 20.58
CA PHE A 10 1.10 0.65 19.17
C PHE A 10 1.56 -0.60 18.42
N TYR A 11 2.82 -1.02 18.63
CA TYR A 11 3.35 -2.22 18.00
C TYR A 11 2.64 -3.49 18.49
N GLY A 12 2.59 -3.69 19.81
CA GLY A 12 1.94 -4.85 20.41
C GLY A 12 0.45 -4.91 20.11
N GLY A 13 -0.23 -3.77 20.22
CA GLY A 13 -1.65 -3.65 19.85
C GLY A 13 -1.91 -3.97 18.39
N GLY A 14 -1.07 -3.45 17.47
CA GLY A 14 -1.14 -3.77 16.04
C GLY A 14 -0.96 -5.26 15.76
N VAL A 15 0.05 -5.90 16.40
CA VAL A 15 0.30 -7.35 16.24
C VAL A 15 -0.86 -8.17 16.81
N ILE A 16 -1.38 -7.82 17.98
CA ILE A 16 -2.55 -8.50 18.57
C ILE A 16 -3.77 -8.36 17.66
N LEU A 17 -4.03 -7.18 17.12
CA LEU A 17 -5.14 -6.96 16.20
C LEU A 17 -4.96 -7.74 14.89
N LEU A 18 -3.75 -7.88 14.36
CA LEU A 18 -3.47 -8.74 13.21
C LEU A 18 -3.77 -10.21 13.51
N ILE A 19 -3.40 -10.71 14.70
CA ILE A 19 -3.71 -12.08 15.12
C ILE A 19 -5.24 -12.26 15.26
N LEU A 20 -5.92 -11.30 15.88
CA LEU A 20 -7.39 -11.33 16.00
C LEU A 20 -8.06 -11.35 14.62
N THR A 21 -7.55 -10.60 13.66
CA THR A 21 -8.08 -10.58 12.29
C THR A 21 -8.02 -11.93 11.59
N LEU A 22 -7.03 -12.78 11.91
CA LEU A 22 -6.97 -14.15 11.39
C LEU A 22 -8.14 -15.02 11.86
N VAL A 23 -8.72 -14.68 13.02
CA VAL A 23 -9.82 -15.48 13.64
C VAL A 23 -11.18 -14.88 13.31
N ILE A 24 -11.34 -13.55 13.42
CA ILE A 24 -12.64 -12.86 13.32
C ILE A 24 -12.72 -11.94 12.08
N GLY A 25 -11.69 -11.86 11.27
CA GLY A 25 -11.63 -10.96 10.12
C GLY A 25 -12.62 -11.35 9.03
N SER A 26 -13.20 -10.33 8.40
CA SER A 26 -14.03 -10.48 7.21
C SER A 26 -13.15 -10.46 5.95
N GLU A 27 -13.49 -11.31 4.98
CA GLU A 27 -12.84 -11.34 3.70
C GLU A 27 -13.39 -10.23 2.81
N VAL A 28 -12.47 -9.43 2.23
CA VAL A 28 -12.77 -8.40 1.24
C VAL A 28 -11.75 -8.54 0.11
N ASN A 29 -12.23 -8.70 -1.12
CA ASN A 29 -11.39 -8.85 -2.32
C ASN A 29 -10.31 -9.95 -2.19
N GLY A 30 -10.66 -11.06 -1.51
CA GLY A 30 -9.77 -12.22 -1.33
C GLY A 30 -8.75 -12.09 -0.20
N ALA A 31 -8.78 -11.00 0.59
CA ALA A 31 -7.95 -10.80 1.76
C ALA A 31 -8.78 -10.75 3.04
N GLN A 32 -8.40 -11.53 4.05
CA GLN A 32 -9.04 -11.55 5.37
C GLN A 32 -8.40 -10.50 6.29
N GLY A 33 -8.48 -9.22 5.90
CA GLY A 33 -7.75 -8.13 6.55
C GLY A 33 -8.62 -7.12 7.32
N TRP A 34 -9.96 -7.30 7.35
CA TRP A 34 -10.88 -6.29 7.88
C TRP A 34 -11.65 -6.77 9.10
N ILE A 35 -11.75 -5.91 10.12
CA ILE A 35 -12.66 -6.10 11.25
C ILE A 35 -13.85 -5.17 11.03
N ARG A 36 -15.07 -5.74 10.95
CA ARG A 36 -16.31 -4.98 10.79
C ARG A 36 -17.04 -4.88 12.13
N LEU A 37 -17.32 -3.63 12.53
CA LEU A 37 -18.08 -3.30 13.74
C LEU A 37 -19.33 -2.51 13.32
N GLY A 38 -20.37 -3.23 12.90
CA GLY A 38 -21.57 -2.61 12.33
C GLY A 38 -21.24 -1.87 11.02
N PRO A 39 -21.54 -0.55 10.91
CA PRO A 39 -21.24 0.24 9.73
C PRO A 39 -19.75 0.63 9.60
N LEU A 40 -18.97 0.46 10.66
CA LEU A 40 -17.55 0.80 10.67
C LEU A 40 -16.72 -0.41 10.25
N SER A 41 -15.78 -0.20 9.33
CA SER A 41 -14.77 -1.17 8.95
C SER A 41 -13.39 -0.63 9.33
N PHE A 42 -12.57 -1.47 9.94
CA PHE A 42 -11.22 -1.14 10.37
C PHE A 42 -10.24 -2.18 9.85
N GLN A 43 -9.11 -1.73 9.31
CA GLN A 43 -8.05 -2.60 8.83
C GLN A 43 -6.87 -2.57 9.80
N PRO A 44 -6.66 -3.63 10.62
CA PRO A 44 -5.58 -3.69 11.60
C PRO A 44 -4.18 -3.53 11.02
N ALA A 45 -3.98 -3.92 9.76
CA ALA A 45 -2.70 -3.76 9.06
C ALA A 45 -2.25 -2.29 8.99
N GLU A 46 -3.18 -1.32 8.92
CA GLU A 46 -2.86 0.11 8.94
C GLU A 46 -2.18 0.52 10.25
N LEU A 47 -2.76 0.11 11.37
CA LEU A 47 -2.18 0.39 12.69
C LEU A 47 -0.85 -0.36 12.89
N ALA A 48 -0.76 -1.61 12.43
CA ALA A 48 0.44 -2.42 12.53
C ALA A 48 1.62 -1.81 11.74
N LYS A 49 1.36 -1.22 10.56
CA LYS A 49 2.39 -0.48 9.80
C LYS A 49 2.97 0.67 10.61
N VAL A 50 2.11 1.51 11.19
CA VAL A 50 2.53 2.64 12.03
C VAL A 50 3.32 2.14 13.25
N GLY A 51 2.80 1.14 13.95
CA GLY A 51 3.48 0.54 15.10
C GLY A 51 4.84 -0.03 14.75
N THR A 52 4.98 -0.66 13.58
CA THR A 52 6.25 -1.21 13.08
C THR A 52 7.28 -0.11 12.83
N VAL A 53 6.91 0.96 12.14
CA VAL A 53 7.80 2.11 11.89
C VAL A 53 8.28 2.71 13.22
N MET A 54 7.35 2.96 14.14
CA MET A 54 7.68 3.52 15.46
C MET A 54 8.63 2.61 16.25
N MET A 55 8.39 1.29 16.23
CA MET A 55 9.21 0.32 16.96
C MET A 55 10.60 0.20 16.34
N MET A 56 10.70 0.11 15.02
CA MET A 56 11.98 0.07 14.33
C MET A 56 12.77 1.36 14.55
N GLY A 57 12.14 2.53 14.44
CA GLY A 57 12.79 3.82 14.71
C GLY A 57 13.31 3.92 16.14
N ARG A 58 12.53 3.47 17.14
CA ARG A 58 12.98 3.42 18.55
C ARG A 58 14.16 2.48 18.75
N LYS A 59 14.17 1.34 18.05
CA LYS A 59 15.30 0.39 18.13
C LYS A 59 16.55 0.94 17.48
N LEU A 60 16.41 1.59 16.30
CA LEU A 60 17.50 2.26 15.61
C LEU A 60 18.17 3.34 16.46
N GLU A 61 17.40 4.15 17.14
CA GLU A 61 17.93 5.17 18.08
C GLU A 61 18.82 4.55 19.16
N ASN A 62 18.43 3.39 19.70
CA ASN A 62 19.20 2.70 20.74
C ASN A 62 20.44 1.95 20.21
N MET A 63 20.63 1.90 18.90
CA MET A 63 21.76 1.19 18.27
C MET A 63 22.97 2.10 17.98
N ASP A 64 22.86 3.42 18.21
CA ASP A 64 23.94 4.41 18.01
C ASP A 64 24.68 4.24 16.67
N GLY A 65 23.92 4.04 15.57
CA GLY A 65 24.46 3.86 14.21
C GLY A 65 25.05 2.47 13.92
N LYS A 66 24.98 1.50 14.87
CA LYS A 66 25.53 0.13 14.68
C LYS A 66 24.51 -0.84 14.09
N ILE A 67 23.74 -0.40 13.11
CA ILE A 67 22.72 -1.23 12.44
C ILE A 67 23.35 -2.42 11.68
N ASN A 68 24.59 -2.25 11.20
CA ASN A 68 25.30 -3.27 10.43
C ASN A 68 25.85 -4.43 11.28
N ASP A 69 25.81 -4.32 12.61
CA ASP A 69 26.08 -5.46 13.49
C ASP A 69 24.99 -6.50 13.29
N PHE A 70 25.39 -7.75 13.07
CA PHE A 70 24.47 -8.85 12.77
C PHE A 70 23.34 -9.00 13.80
N LYS A 71 23.66 -8.82 15.09
CA LYS A 71 22.67 -8.86 16.18
C LYS A 71 21.64 -7.75 16.05
N ASN A 72 22.07 -6.53 15.77
CA ASN A 72 21.19 -5.37 15.62
C ASN A 72 20.30 -5.48 14.40
N PHE A 73 20.88 -5.94 13.28
CA PHE A 73 20.11 -6.26 12.07
C PHE A 73 19.01 -7.30 12.34
N LEU A 74 19.35 -8.42 13.02
CA LEU A 74 18.37 -9.45 13.36
C LEU A 74 17.25 -8.93 14.27
N ILE A 75 17.57 -8.05 15.23
CA ILE A 75 16.55 -7.44 16.10
C ILE A 75 15.56 -6.62 15.27
N LEU A 76 16.05 -5.77 14.37
CA LEU A 76 15.17 -4.97 13.50
C LEU A 76 14.37 -5.86 12.54
N ALA A 77 15.02 -6.84 11.92
CA ALA A 77 14.36 -7.81 11.05
C ALA A 77 13.23 -8.56 11.78
N PHE A 78 13.45 -8.96 13.03
CA PHE A 78 12.44 -9.62 13.85
C PHE A 78 11.19 -8.76 14.04
N TYR A 79 11.35 -7.47 14.38
CA TYR A 79 10.23 -6.55 14.52
C TYR A 79 9.49 -6.29 13.20
N ALA A 80 10.17 -6.40 12.07
CA ALA A 80 9.55 -6.24 10.76
C ALA A 80 8.84 -7.52 10.28
N ILE A 81 9.46 -8.69 10.50
CA ILE A 81 8.97 -9.99 9.99
C ILE A 81 7.66 -10.41 10.68
N ILE A 82 7.48 -10.12 11.96
CA ILE A 82 6.26 -10.52 12.69
C ILE A 82 5.00 -9.93 12.03
N PRO A 83 4.83 -8.61 11.91
CA PRO A 83 3.64 -8.06 11.26
C PRO A 83 3.58 -8.41 9.78
N ALA A 84 4.71 -8.44 9.07
CA ALA A 84 4.74 -8.83 7.66
C ALA A 84 4.24 -10.27 7.45
N GLY A 85 4.70 -11.22 8.27
CA GLY A 85 4.27 -12.62 8.21
C GLY A 85 2.78 -12.78 8.47
N LEU A 86 2.23 -12.06 9.46
CA LEU A 86 0.80 -12.08 9.77
C LEU A 86 -0.04 -11.53 8.60
N ILE A 87 0.40 -10.45 7.95
CA ILE A 87 -0.28 -9.87 6.78
C ILE A 87 -0.21 -10.82 5.58
N VAL A 88 0.92 -11.50 5.36
CA VAL A 88 1.07 -12.53 4.30
C VAL A 88 0.09 -13.69 4.52
N ILE A 89 -0.10 -14.13 5.78
CA ILE A 89 -1.06 -15.18 6.12
C ILE A 89 -2.52 -14.75 5.86
N GLN A 90 -2.83 -13.45 5.92
CA GLN A 90 -4.14 -12.87 5.57
C GLN A 90 -4.39 -12.74 4.06
N PRO A 91 -3.61 -13.28 3.18
CA PRO A 91 -3.26 -13.07 1.77
C PRO A 91 -3.47 -11.63 1.25
N ASP A 92 -3.13 -10.63 2.06
CA ASP A 92 -3.17 -9.24 1.64
C ASP A 92 -1.84 -8.81 0.98
N MET A 93 -1.76 -9.02 -0.32
CA MET A 93 -0.57 -8.71 -1.11
C MET A 93 -0.27 -7.20 -1.14
N GLY A 94 -1.32 -6.37 -1.21
CA GLY A 94 -1.17 -4.92 -1.26
C GLY A 94 -0.50 -4.38 0.01
N MET A 95 -1.03 -4.76 1.17
CA MET A 95 -0.46 -4.38 2.47
C MET A 95 0.93 -4.96 2.71
N THR A 96 1.18 -6.19 2.25
CA THR A 96 2.50 -6.81 2.33
C THR A 96 3.54 -6.00 1.56
N MET A 97 3.23 -5.59 0.32
CA MET A 97 4.14 -4.77 -0.49
C MET A 97 4.41 -3.40 0.14
N VAL A 98 3.36 -2.73 0.63
CA VAL A 98 3.52 -1.43 1.29
C VAL A 98 4.39 -1.55 2.54
N LEU A 99 4.13 -2.55 3.41
CA LEU A 99 4.95 -2.75 4.60
C LEU A 99 6.40 -3.10 4.25
N PHE A 100 6.62 -3.92 3.23
CA PHE A 100 7.96 -4.24 2.74
C PHE A 100 8.73 -2.98 2.29
N LEU A 101 8.10 -2.11 1.51
CA LEU A 101 8.72 -0.84 1.08
C LEU A 101 9.03 0.07 2.27
N ILE A 102 8.13 0.18 3.24
CA ILE A 102 8.34 0.94 4.46
C ILE A 102 9.55 0.40 5.23
N VAL A 103 9.63 -0.90 5.45
CA VAL A 103 10.75 -1.55 6.15
C VAL A 103 12.08 -1.33 5.41
N LEU A 104 12.06 -1.45 4.09
CA LEU A 104 13.23 -1.20 3.25
C LEU A 104 13.73 0.24 3.41
N TRP A 105 12.82 1.23 3.41
CA TRP A 105 13.17 2.63 3.66
C TRP A 105 13.72 2.86 5.06
N VAL A 106 13.15 2.21 6.09
CA VAL A 106 13.67 2.32 7.45
C VAL A 106 15.10 1.77 7.54
N PHE A 107 15.38 0.64 6.90
CA PHE A 107 16.74 0.10 6.83
C PHE A 107 17.70 1.04 6.06
N PHE A 108 17.25 1.61 4.96
CA PHE A 108 18.05 2.53 4.16
C PHE A 108 18.41 3.81 4.95
N ILE A 109 17.41 4.45 5.58
CA ILE A 109 17.60 5.65 6.39
C ILE A 109 18.43 5.33 7.64
N GLY A 110 18.26 4.13 8.22
CA GLY A 110 19.03 3.65 9.36
C GLY A 110 20.52 3.40 9.07
N GLY A 111 20.94 3.49 7.80
CA GLY A 111 22.35 3.34 7.40
C GLY A 111 22.79 1.88 7.23
N LEU A 112 21.85 0.97 6.93
CA LEU A 112 22.21 -0.41 6.60
C LEU A 112 23.09 -0.44 5.32
N ASP A 113 24.12 -1.29 5.31
CA ASP A 113 25.03 -1.43 4.17
C ASP A 113 24.22 -1.71 2.88
N LYS A 114 24.49 -0.90 1.86
CA LYS A 114 23.84 -1.01 0.54
C LYS A 114 23.98 -2.41 -0.07
N ARG A 115 25.06 -3.12 0.23
CA ARG A 115 25.27 -4.50 -0.22
C ARG A 115 24.25 -5.46 0.37
N ILE A 116 23.90 -5.27 1.65
CA ILE A 116 22.86 -6.07 2.33
C ILE A 116 21.50 -5.74 1.74
N ILE A 117 21.20 -4.47 1.53
CA ILE A 117 19.94 -4.03 0.90
C ILE A 117 19.80 -4.60 -0.51
N LEU A 118 20.82 -4.47 -1.34
CA LEU A 118 20.80 -4.99 -2.71
C LEU A 118 20.74 -6.53 -2.75
N GLY A 119 21.46 -7.19 -1.86
CA GLY A 119 21.40 -8.65 -1.70
C GLY A 119 19.98 -9.11 -1.28
N GLY A 120 19.35 -8.41 -0.33
CA GLY A 120 17.98 -8.68 0.09
C GLY A 120 16.96 -8.46 -1.02
N LEU A 121 17.10 -7.36 -1.78
CA LEU A 121 16.25 -7.10 -2.96
C LEU A 121 16.44 -8.18 -4.03
N GLY A 122 17.68 -8.57 -4.30
CA GLY A 122 17.98 -9.67 -5.25
C GLY A 122 17.36 -10.99 -4.82
N ALA A 123 17.48 -11.34 -3.52
CA ALA A 123 16.85 -12.54 -2.96
C ALA A 123 15.32 -12.47 -3.04
N LEU A 124 14.71 -11.30 -2.80
CA LEU A 124 13.28 -11.11 -2.95
C LEU A 124 12.82 -11.30 -4.40
N ILE A 125 13.52 -10.68 -5.36
CA ILE A 125 13.20 -10.83 -6.79
C ILE A 125 13.31 -12.31 -7.19
N LEU A 126 14.35 -12.99 -6.75
CA LEU A 126 14.50 -14.43 -6.99
C LEU A 126 13.33 -15.22 -6.39
N ALA A 127 12.96 -14.93 -5.13
CA ALA A 127 11.82 -15.58 -4.47
C ALA A 127 10.50 -15.33 -5.24
N ILE A 128 10.25 -14.09 -5.70
CA ILE A 128 9.08 -13.76 -6.51
C ILE A 128 9.07 -14.59 -7.81
N VAL A 129 10.20 -14.68 -8.51
CA VAL A 129 10.31 -15.45 -9.75
C VAL A 129 10.05 -16.94 -9.49
N LEU A 130 10.61 -17.50 -8.41
CA LEU A 130 10.41 -18.91 -8.03
C LEU A 130 8.93 -19.16 -7.69
N VAL A 131 8.30 -18.31 -6.88
CA VAL A 131 6.89 -18.43 -6.49
C VAL A 131 5.97 -18.22 -7.70
N TRP A 132 6.32 -17.32 -8.61
CA TRP A 132 5.55 -17.12 -9.85
C TRP A 132 5.47 -18.39 -10.71
N ASN A 133 6.57 -19.12 -10.80
CA ASN A 133 6.67 -20.36 -11.60
C ASN A 133 6.21 -21.61 -10.83
N SER A 134 6.09 -21.56 -9.51
CA SER A 134 5.72 -22.75 -8.69
C SER A 134 4.25 -23.13 -8.74
N GLY A 135 3.38 -22.30 -9.33
CA GLY A 135 1.92 -22.52 -9.31
C GLY A 135 1.22 -22.15 -8.00
N LEU A 136 1.95 -21.67 -7.00
CA LEU A 136 1.40 -21.25 -5.69
C LEU A 136 0.56 -19.97 -5.77
N ILE A 137 0.78 -19.14 -6.80
CA ILE A 137 0.04 -17.89 -7.00
C ILE A 137 -1.34 -18.20 -7.57
N LYS A 138 -2.37 -17.73 -6.89
CA LYS A 138 -3.76 -17.91 -7.33
C LYS A 138 -4.03 -17.13 -8.65
N PRO A 139 -4.94 -17.61 -9.52
CA PRO A 139 -5.23 -16.96 -10.79
C PRO A 139 -5.58 -15.48 -10.68
N TYR A 140 -6.36 -15.06 -9.67
CA TYR A 140 -6.73 -13.66 -9.47
C TYR A 140 -5.53 -12.76 -9.17
N GLN A 141 -4.52 -13.26 -8.45
CA GLN A 141 -3.29 -12.51 -8.16
C GLN A 141 -2.44 -12.31 -9.42
N LYS A 142 -2.38 -13.34 -10.29
CA LYS A 142 -1.76 -13.20 -11.62
C LYS A 142 -2.55 -12.23 -12.49
N GLY A 143 -3.89 -12.27 -12.40
CA GLY A 143 -4.79 -11.36 -13.10
C GLY A 143 -4.45 -9.89 -12.84
N ARG A 144 -4.21 -9.49 -11.58
CA ARG A 144 -3.86 -8.10 -11.22
C ARG A 144 -2.60 -7.60 -11.94
N ILE A 145 -1.56 -8.42 -12.02
CA ILE A 145 -0.31 -8.04 -12.71
C ILE A 145 -0.49 -7.99 -14.23
N THR A 146 -1.22 -8.95 -14.80
CA THR A 146 -1.50 -8.98 -16.24
C THR A 146 -2.43 -7.84 -16.66
N SER A 147 -3.42 -7.48 -15.84
CA SER A 147 -4.31 -6.34 -16.07
C SER A 147 -3.56 -5.00 -16.07
N PHE A 148 -2.57 -4.85 -15.18
CA PHE A 148 -1.72 -3.65 -15.17
C PHE A 148 -0.92 -3.51 -16.47
N ARG A 149 -0.42 -4.61 -17.03
CA ARG A 149 0.37 -4.60 -18.28
C ARG A 149 -0.48 -4.46 -19.54
N ASN A 150 -1.64 -5.09 -19.56
CA ASN A 150 -2.56 -5.06 -20.70
C ASN A 150 -4.03 -5.08 -20.23
N PRO A 151 -4.58 -3.90 -19.87
CA PRO A 151 -5.95 -3.77 -19.37
C PRO A 151 -7.01 -4.22 -20.38
N GLU A 152 -6.71 -4.11 -21.70
CA GLU A 152 -7.66 -4.44 -22.77
C GLU A 152 -7.79 -5.96 -22.99
N ALA A 153 -6.72 -6.71 -22.78
CA ALA A 153 -6.72 -8.16 -22.99
C ALA A 153 -7.33 -8.93 -21.80
N ASN A 154 -7.55 -8.28 -20.66
CA ASN A 154 -8.01 -8.94 -19.45
C ASN A 154 -9.46 -8.54 -19.14
N SER A 155 -10.38 -9.48 -19.29
CA SER A 155 -11.81 -9.32 -18.93
C SER A 155 -12.07 -9.43 -17.42
N SER A 156 -11.02 -9.43 -16.58
CA SER A 156 -11.18 -9.42 -15.13
C SER A 156 -11.76 -8.10 -14.62
N GLU A 157 -12.38 -8.13 -13.46
CA GLU A 157 -12.97 -6.95 -12.80
C GLU A 157 -11.93 -5.84 -12.63
N GLU A 158 -10.69 -6.18 -12.21
CA GLU A 158 -9.59 -5.22 -12.06
C GLU A 158 -9.14 -4.58 -13.39
N GLY A 159 -9.14 -5.35 -14.49
CA GLY A 159 -8.84 -4.82 -15.83
C GLY A 159 -9.91 -3.83 -16.28
N TYR A 160 -11.17 -4.13 -15.97
CA TYR A 160 -12.30 -3.23 -16.26
C TYR A 160 -12.16 -1.91 -15.48
N HIS A 161 -11.92 -1.94 -14.16
CA HIS A 161 -11.77 -0.74 -13.33
C HIS A 161 -10.63 0.16 -13.84
N LEU A 162 -9.47 -0.41 -14.14
CA LEU A 162 -8.32 0.33 -14.65
C LEU A 162 -8.63 0.96 -16.01
N ARG A 163 -9.25 0.22 -16.93
CA ARG A 163 -9.65 0.73 -18.24
C ARG A 163 -10.63 1.90 -18.11
N GLN A 164 -11.66 1.75 -17.28
CA GLN A 164 -12.65 2.82 -17.09
C GLN A 164 -12.02 4.06 -16.47
N SER A 165 -11.08 3.90 -15.53
CA SER A 165 -10.36 5.03 -14.94
C SER A 165 -9.50 5.78 -15.98
N LEU A 166 -8.81 5.07 -16.87
CA LEU A 166 -8.03 5.67 -17.95
C LEU A 166 -8.92 6.44 -18.95
N ILE A 167 -10.11 5.88 -19.29
CA ILE A 167 -11.08 6.59 -20.13
C ILE A 167 -11.60 7.83 -19.41
N GLY A 168 -11.90 7.72 -18.11
CA GLY A 168 -12.31 8.85 -17.27
C GLY A 168 -11.28 9.99 -17.29
N ILE A 169 -9.99 9.67 -17.07
CA ILE A 169 -8.88 10.63 -17.14
C ILE A 169 -8.83 11.29 -18.53
N GLY A 170 -8.87 10.46 -19.60
CA GLY A 170 -8.79 10.95 -20.97
C GLY A 170 -9.97 11.82 -21.38
N SER A 171 -11.17 11.55 -20.86
CA SER A 171 -12.38 12.32 -21.17
C SER A 171 -12.34 13.76 -20.65
N GLY A 172 -11.51 14.05 -19.64
CA GLY A 172 -11.33 15.41 -19.10
C GLY A 172 -10.59 16.37 -20.04
N GLY A 173 -9.86 15.88 -21.05
CA GLY A 173 -9.10 16.71 -21.95
C GLY A 173 -8.08 17.61 -21.24
N PHE A 174 -7.87 18.82 -21.78
CA PHE A 174 -6.85 19.74 -21.26
C PHE A 174 -7.34 20.52 -20.03
N PHE A 175 -8.58 21.03 -20.07
CA PHE A 175 -9.13 21.93 -19.05
C PHE A 175 -10.24 21.32 -18.20
N GLY A 176 -10.59 20.06 -18.44
CA GLY A 176 -11.67 19.38 -17.74
C GLY A 176 -13.05 19.67 -18.31
N VAL A 177 -14.02 18.88 -17.88
CA VAL A 177 -15.42 19.02 -18.30
C VAL A 177 -16.26 19.88 -17.36
N HIS A 178 -15.69 20.36 -16.24
CA HIS A 178 -16.34 21.22 -15.23
C HIS A 178 -17.73 20.76 -14.77
N GLU A 179 -17.96 19.44 -14.82
CA GLU A 179 -19.24 18.87 -14.44
C GLU A 179 -19.35 18.67 -12.92
N SER A 180 -20.59 18.79 -12.42
CA SER A 180 -20.89 18.68 -11.00
C SER A 180 -20.53 17.31 -10.42
N PHE A 181 -20.06 17.28 -9.17
CA PHE A 181 -19.78 16.06 -8.41
C PHE A 181 -21.00 15.18 -8.14
N ASN A 182 -22.14 15.48 -8.69
CA ASN A 182 -23.38 14.81 -8.35
C ASN A 182 -23.53 13.49 -9.15
N LYS A 183 -23.35 12.37 -8.48
CA LYS A 183 -23.51 11.00 -9.02
C LYS A 183 -24.92 10.77 -9.61
N ASN A 184 -25.91 11.57 -9.21
CA ASN A 184 -27.30 11.42 -9.63
C ASN A 184 -27.65 12.21 -10.90
N ASP A 185 -26.79 13.13 -11.35
CA ASP A 185 -27.08 14.01 -12.50
C ASP A 185 -26.66 13.41 -13.84
N GLY A 186 -26.08 12.20 -13.82
CA GLY A 186 -25.60 11.54 -15.04
C GLY A 186 -24.42 12.25 -15.73
N THR A 187 -23.81 13.24 -15.05
CA THR A 187 -22.72 14.04 -15.56
C THR A 187 -21.39 13.44 -15.19
N GLY A 188 -20.52 13.25 -16.17
CA GLY A 188 -19.18 12.76 -15.99
C GLY A 188 -19.00 11.24 -16.14
N TYR A 189 -18.10 10.85 -17.04
CA TYR A 189 -17.80 9.46 -17.33
C TYR A 189 -17.27 8.72 -16.09
N ALA A 190 -16.36 9.34 -15.35
CA ALA A 190 -15.73 8.71 -14.20
C ALA A 190 -16.73 8.38 -13.09
N SER A 191 -17.66 9.27 -12.77
CA SER A 191 -18.67 9.06 -11.74
C SER A 191 -19.69 7.98 -12.09
N GLN A 192 -19.92 7.74 -13.38
CA GLN A 192 -20.90 6.74 -13.86
C GLN A 192 -20.29 5.36 -14.04
N TYR A 193 -19.09 5.29 -14.63
CA TYR A 193 -18.53 4.05 -15.15
C TYR A 193 -17.30 3.55 -14.41
N VAL A 194 -16.67 4.37 -13.55
CA VAL A 194 -15.52 3.93 -12.75
C VAL A 194 -16.03 3.43 -11.40
N PRO A 195 -15.96 2.13 -11.13
CA PRO A 195 -16.29 1.59 -9.81
C PRO A 195 -15.30 2.15 -8.77
N GLU A 196 -15.76 2.31 -7.52
CA GLU A 196 -14.94 2.81 -6.40
C GLU A 196 -14.20 4.14 -6.71
N VAL A 197 -14.83 5.01 -7.53
CA VAL A 197 -14.25 6.29 -7.96
C VAL A 197 -13.97 7.24 -6.80
N GLU A 198 -14.76 7.16 -5.72
CA GLU A 198 -14.62 8.03 -4.55
C GLU A 198 -13.51 7.57 -3.60
N THR A 199 -13.04 6.35 -3.74
CA THR A 199 -12.02 5.72 -2.89
C THR A 199 -10.73 5.44 -3.65
N ASP A 200 -10.74 4.45 -4.52
CA ASP A 200 -9.53 3.91 -5.14
C ASP A 200 -9.13 4.66 -6.43
N PHE A 201 -10.10 5.30 -7.09
CA PHE A 201 -9.89 5.97 -8.37
C PHE A 201 -10.23 7.47 -8.36
N ILE A 202 -10.16 8.12 -7.20
CA ILE A 202 -10.46 9.56 -7.04
C ILE A 202 -9.66 10.44 -8.02
N PHE A 203 -8.43 10.04 -8.37
CA PHE A 203 -7.61 10.75 -9.33
C PHE A 203 -8.25 10.80 -10.72
N ALA A 204 -8.96 9.73 -11.13
CA ALA A 204 -9.66 9.71 -12.42
C ALA A 204 -10.77 10.75 -12.47
N GLN A 205 -11.50 10.94 -11.37
CA GLN A 205 -12.53 11.95 -11.26
C GLN A 205 -11.97 13.38 -11.26
N ILE A 206 -10.90 13.61 -10.50
CA ILE A 206 -10.23 14.92 -10.47
C ILE A 206 -9.68 15.27 -11.85
N ALA A 207 -9.01 14.30 -12.52
CA ALA A 207 -8.48 14.51 -13.86
C ALA A 207 -9.56 14.75 -14.91
N GLN A 208 -10.72 14.10 -14.80
CA GLN A 208 -11.86 14.38 -15.66
C GLN A 208 -12.41 15.80 -15.45
N GLN A 209 -12.60 16.21 -14.21
CA GLN A 209 -13.24 17.50 -13.90
C GLN A 209 -12.34 18.69 -14.19
N TRP A 210 -11.06 18.58 -13.84
CA TRP A 210 -10.10 19.69 -13.92
C TRP A 210 -9.12 19.53 -15.08
N GLY A 211 -9.25 18.46 -15.84
CA GLY A 211 -8.41 18.16 -16.99
C GLY A 211 -6.95 17.86 -16.63
N THR A 212 -6.13 17.78 -17.67
CA THR A 212 -4.69 17.55 -17.52
C THR A 212 -4.02 18.63 -16.66
N VAL A 213 -4.44 19.89 -16.78
CA VAL A 213 -3.88 21.01 -16.00
C VAL A 213 -4.14 20.80 -14.50
N GLY A 214 -5.37 20.48 -14.11
CA GLY A 214 -5.71 20.22 -12.70
C GLY A 214 -5.01 18.97 -12.15
N ALA A 215 -4.94 17.90 -12.93
CA ALA A 215 -4.22 16.67 -12.56
C ALA A 215 -2.72 16.95 -12.31
N MET A 216 -2.07 17.71 -13.20
CA MET A 216 -0.67 18.09 -13.05
C MET A 216 -0.44 19.02 -11.86
N PHE A 217 -1.37 19.95 -11.59
CA PHE A 217 -1.33 20.81 -10.40
C PHE A 217 -1.39 19.97 -9.12
N LEU A 218 -2.30 18.99 -9.04
CA LEU A 218 -2.42 18.09 -7.90
C LEU A 218 -1.14 17.29 -7.67
N LEU A 219 -0.59 16.69 -8.73
CA LEU A 219 0.67 15.95 -8.64
C LEU A 219 1.85 16.84 -8.22
N GLY A 220 1.89 18.08 -8.71
CA GLY A 220 2.86 19.09 -8.30
C GLY A 220 2.76 19.44 -6.81
N MET A 221 1.55 19.58 -6.29
CA MET A 221 1.31 19.80 -4.86
C MET A 221 1.80 18.63 -4.00
N TYR A 222 1.54 17.38 -4.41
CA TYR A 222 2.09 16.20 -3.75
C TYR A 222 3.62 16.18 -3.79
N ALA A 223 4.22 16.47 -4.94
CA ALA A 223 5.67 16.52 -5.08
C ALA A 223 6.30 17.59 -4.16
N LEU A 224 5.69 18.77 -4.06
CA LEU A 224 6.10 19.83 -3.14
C LEU A 224 5.97 19.40 -1.68
N LEU A 225 4.84 18.79 -1.29
CA LEU A 225 4.61 18.29 0.05
C LEU A 225 5.68 17.28 0.46
N ILE A 226 5.91 16.26 -0.39
CA ILE A 226 6.91 15.22 -0.14
C ILE A 226 8.32 15.83 -0.05
N SER A 227 8.66 16.74 -0.97
CA SER A 227 9.95 17.44 -0.94
C SER A 227 10.17 18.21 0.37
N ARG A 228 9.12 18.86 0.89
CA ARG A 228 9.18 19.59 2.17
C ARG A 228 9.27 18.68 3.38
N MET A 229 8.73 17.47 3.30
CA MET A 229 8.83 16.50 4.39
C MET A 229 10.21 15.83 4.45
N ILE A 230 10.95 15.78 3.33
CA ILE A 230 12.29 15.17 3.26
C ILE A 230 13.39 16.16 3.63
N ASN A 231 13.19 17.47 3.38
CA ASN A 231 14.11 18.57 3.70
C ASN A 231 13.77 19.22 5.05
#